data_6a329ccdaefd824e58ea951e64d48d7e
#
_entry.id   6a329ccdaefd824e58ea951e64d48d7e
#
_cell.length_a   1.000
_cell.length_b   1.000
_cell.length_c   1.000
_cell.angle_alpha   90.00
_cell.angle_beta   90.00
_cell.angle_gamma   90.00
#
_symmetry.space_group_name_H-M   'P 1'
#
loop_
_entity.id
_entity.type
_entity.pdbx_description
1 polymer ?
#
loop_
_entity_poly.entity_id
_entity_poly.type
_entity_poly.pdbx_seq_one_letter_code
_entity_poly.pdbx_strand_id
1 'polypeptide(L)'
;MTDIAIRAEGLGKRYRIGGPQARYKTLRESLIEAVAGPVRAVGAALRGERNGAERDVIWALRDVSFDVRHGEVVGVIGRNGAGKSTLLKVLTRITEPTEGYAEINGRVGSLLEVGTGFHPELTGRENIYLSGAILGMKKAEIDRKFDEIVDFAGVEKFLDTPVKHYSSGMQVRLGFAVAAHLDPEILLIDEVLAVGDAEFQKKCLGKMSDVAKGGRTVLFVSHNMAAVENLCQKAVMLDEGNVT
;
A
#
# COMPACT_ATOMS: atom_id res chain seq x y z
N MET A 1 19.60 -20.61 -4.19
CA MET A 1 18.66 -19.62 -3.65
C MET A 1 18.46 -18.59 -4.76
N THR A 2 17.25 -18.31 -5.15
CA THR A 2 16.96 -17.28 -6.16
C THR A 2 17.38 -15.93 -5.60
N ASP A 3 18.22 -15.20 -6.33
CA ASP A 3 18.69 -13.84 -5.97
C ASP A 3 17.58 -12.78 -6.10
N ILE A 4 16.36 -13.21 -6.39
CA ILE A 4 15.20 -12.36 -6.67
C ILE A 4 14.34 -12.25 -5.41
N ALA A 5 14.16 -11.03 -4.94
CA ALA A 5 13.28 -10.69 -3.82
C ALA A 5 11.83 -10.50 -4.25
N ILE A 6 11.62 -9.80 -5.39
CA ILE A 6 10.28 -9.58 -5.97
C ILE A 6 10.35 -9.93 -7.45
N ARG A 7 9.42 -10.74 -7.93
CA ARG A 7 9.19 -11.01 -9.33
C ARG A 7 7.75 -10.72 -9.68
N ALA A 8 7.52 -9.93 -10.68
CA ALA A 8 6.21 -9.68 -11.29
C ALA A 8 6.24 -10.14 -12.73
N GLU A 9 5.29 -10.96 -13.16
CA GLU A 9 5.19 -11.46 -14.53
C GLU A 9 3.77 -11.29 -15.06
N GLY A 10 3.63 -10.49 -16.13
CA GLY A 10 2.37 -10.24 -16.82
C GLY A 10 1.27 -9.68 -15.91
N LEU A 11 1.63 -8.93 -14.84
CA LEU A 11 0.67 -8.43 -13.87
C LEU A 11 -0.36 -7.51 -14.53
N GLY A 12 -1.63 -7.93 -14.44
CA GLY A 12 -2.78 -7.16 -14.86
C GLY A 12 -3.75 -6.96 -13.71
N LYS A 13 -4.28 -5.75 -13.56
CA LYS A 13 -5.37 -5.45 -12.63
C LYS A 13 -6.41 -4.58 -13.27
N ARG A 14 -7.65 -5.09 -13.34
CA ARG A 14 -8.80 -4.36 -13.83
C ARG A 14 -9.80 -4.09 -12.71
N TYR A 15 -10.45 -2.93 -12.78
CA TYR A 15 -11.55 -2.56 -11.91
C TYR A 15 -12.81 -2.28 -12.73
N ARG A 16 -13.96 -2.64 -12.19
CA ARG A 16 -15.25 -2.21 -12.74
C ARG A 16 -15.61 -0.85 -12.18
N ILE A 17 -16.01 0.09 -13.07
CA ILE A 17 -16.50 1.41 -12.71
C ILE A 17 -18.01 1.45 -13.04
N GLY A 18 -18.80 2.13 -12.17
CA GLY A 18 -20.20 2.40 -12.50
C GLY A 18 -21.18 1.25 -12.31
N GLY A 19 -20.74 0.07 -11.91
CA GLY A 19 -21.67 -1.00 -11.52
C GLY A 19 -22.38 -0.65 -10.21
N PRO A 20 -23.66 -0.98 -10.01
CA PRO A 20 -24.30 -0.85 -8.71
C PRO A 20 -23.45 -1.63 -7.71
N GLN A 21 -22.87 -0.91 -6.73
CA GLN A 21 -22.29 -1.60 -5.57
C GLN A 21 -23.31 -2.61 -5.08
N ALA A 22 -22.90 -3.84 -4.87
CA ALA A 22 -23.75 -4.88 -4.31
C ALA A 22 -24.23 -4.41 -2.92
N ARG A 23 -25.26 -3.58 -2.89
CA ARG A 23 -26.07 -3.38 -1.70
C ARG A 23 -26.50 -4.77 -1.30
N TYR A 24 -26.43 -5.10 -0.04
CA TYR A 24 -27.02 -6.31 0.52
C TYR A 24 -28.42 -6.47 -0.04
N LYS A 25 -28.55 -7.32 -1.07
CA LYS A 25 -29.84 -7.62 -1.66
C LYS A 25 -30.62 -8.39 -0.63
N THR A 26 -31.79 -7.92 -0.28
CA THR A 26 -32.71 -8.69 0.53
C THR A 26 -33.17 -9.93 -0.27
N LEU A 27 -33.48 -11.01 0.43
CA LEU A 27 -34.01 -12.25 -0.23
C LEU A 27 -35.20 -11.94 -1.15
N ARG A 28 -35.99 -10.93 -0.83
CA ARG A 28 -37.13 -10.46 -1.63
C ARG A 28 -36.68 -9.84 -2.97
N GLU A 29 -35.62 -9.06 -2.98
CA GLU A 29 -35.05 -8.45 -4.20
C GLU A 29 -34.42 -9.51 -5.10
N SER A 30 -33.76 -10.52 -4.51
CA SER A 30 -33.18 -11.64 -5.25
C SER A 30 -34.28 -12.52 -5.94
N LEU A 31 -35.41 -12.69 -5.29
CA LEU A 31 -36.58 -13.42 -5.87
C LEU A 31 -37.23 -12.62 -7.01
N ILE A 32 -37.38 -11.31 -6.86
CA ILE A 32 -37.93 -10.45 -7.91
C ILE A 32 -37.02 -10.40 -9.13
N GLU A 33 -35.69 -10.33 -8.94
CA GLU A 33 -34.73 -10.39 -10.04
C GLU A 33 -34.68 -11.74 -10.75
N ALA A 34 -34.83 -12.84 -10.02
CA ALA A 34 -34.89 -14.19 -10.62
C ALA A 34 -36.09 -14.36 -11.57
N VAL A 35 -37.21 -13.71 -11.29
CA VAL A 35 -38.42 -13.78 -12.10
C VAL A 35 -38.44 -12.71 -13.23
N ALA A 36 -37.96 -11.50 -12.95
CA ALA A 36 -37.98 -10.37 -13.90
C ALA A 36 -36.71 -10.32 -14.78
N GLY A 37 -35.63 -10.99 -14.41
CA GLY A 37 -34.33 -11.01 -15.11
C GLY A 37 -34.43 -11.49 -16.57
N PRO A 38 -35.07 -12.63 -16.86
CA PRO A 38 -35.18 -13.15 -18.23
C PRO A 38 -35.96 -12.23 -19.17
N VAL A 39 -37.03 -11.59 -18.69
CA VAL A 39 -37.86 -10.68 -19.48
C VAL A 39 -37.12 -9.39 -19.84
N ARG A 40 -36.31 -8.85 -18.90
CA ARG A 40 -35.45 -7.68 -19.15
C ARG A 40 -34.30 -7.99 -20.09
N ALA A 41 -33.71 -9.17 -20.01
CA ALA A 41 -32.61 -9.59 -20.87
C ALA A 41 -33.07 -9.70 -22.34
N VAL A 42 -34.26 -10.25 -22.58
CA VAL A 42 -34.86 -10.32 -23.94
C VAL A 42 -35.20 -8.92 -24.47
N GLY A 43 -35.70 -8.02 -23.65
CA GLY A 43 -36.00 -6.64 -24.04
C GLY A 43 -34.75 -5.81 -24.36
N ALA A 44 -33.64 -6.02 -23.67
CA ALA A 44 -32.34 -5.37 -23.95
C ALA A 44 -31.70 -5.92 -25.23
N ALA A 45 -31.78 -7.22 -25.47
CA ALA A 45 -31.29 -7.85 -26.69
C ALA A 45 -32.03 -7.38 -27.93
N LEU A 46 -33.33 -7.13 -27.86
CA LEU A 46 -34.16 -6.60 -28.96
C LEU A 46 -33.92 -5.10 -29.23
N ARG A 47 -33.38 -4.33 -28.29
CA ARG A 47 -33.04 -2.91 -28.47
C ARG A 47 -31.61 -2.66 -28.95
N GLY A 48 -30.82 -3.68 -29.21
CA GLY A 48 -29.46 -3.51 -29.71
C GLY A 48 -28.46 -2.93 -28.71
N GLU A 49 -28.78 -2.91 -27.40
CA GLU A 49 -27.91 -2.44 -26.32
C GLU A 49 -26.82 -3.48 -25.99
N ARG A 50 -26.01 -3.76 -26.98
CA ARG A 50 -24.91 -4.74 -26.91
C ARG A 50 -23.59 -4.10 -26.54
N ASN A 51 -23.43 -3.15 -25.67
CA ASN A 51 -22.09 -2.67 -25.30
C ASN A 51 -22.02 -1.87 -23.99
N GLY A 52 -22.95 -2.06 -23.02
CA GLY A 52 -22.80 -1.43 -21.69
C GLY A 52 -21.68 -2.06 -20.82
N ALA A 53 -21.44 -3.35 -20.99
CA ALA A 53 -20.56 -4.10 -20.06
C ALA A 53 -19.04 -3.86 -20.26
N GLU A 54 -18.60 -3.43 -21.44
CA GLU A 54 -17.18 -3.15 -21.72
C GLU A 54 -16.77 -1.72 -21.36
N ARG A 55 -17.72 -0.78 -21.28
CA ARG A 55 -17.45 0.63 -20.95
C ARG A 55 -17.15 0.88 -19.47
N ASP A 56 -17.42 -0.10 -18.61
CA ASP A 56 -17.32 0.04 -17.15
C ASP A 56 -16.06 -0.63 -16.58
N VAL A 57 -15.03 -0.92 -17.40
CA VAL A 57 -13.80 -1.57 -16.95
C VAL A 57 -12.60 -0.69 -17.23
N ILE A 58 -11.83 -0.40 -16.17
CA ILE A 58 -10.51 0.27 -16.29
C ILE A 58 -9.41 -0.72 -15.94
N TRP A 59 -8.38 -0.77 -16.77
CA TRP A 59 -7.13 -1.42 -16.45
C TRP A 59 -6.26 -0.46 -15.66
N ALA A 60 -5.98 -0.81 -14.41
CA ALA A 60 -5.06 -0.06 -13.57
C ALA A 60 -3.62 -0.56 -13.71
N LEU A 61 -3.44 -1.83 -14.10
CA LEU A 61 -2.18 -2.45 -14.49
C LEU A 61 -2.44 -3.35 -15.69
N ARG A 62 -1.50 -3.41 -16.63
CA ARG A 62 -1.60 -4.25 -17.82
C ARG A 62 -0.21 -4.74 -18.23
N ASP A 63 -0.02 -6.06 -18.20
CA ASP A 63 1.21 -6.74 -18.62
C ASP A 63 2.49 -6.18 -17.95
N VAL A 64 2.40 -5.89 -16.64
CA VAL A 64 3.52 -5.34 -15.87
C VAL A 64 4.46 -6.47 -15.47
N SER A 65 5.72 -6.42 -15.95
CA SER A 65 6.74 -7.41 -15.67
C SER A 65 8.05 -6.75 -15.24
N PHE A 66 8.58 -7.13 -14.07
CA PHE A 66 9.88 -6.68 -13.56
C PHE A 66 10.38 -7.58 -12.44
N ASP A 67 11.70 -7.54 -12.23
CA ASP A 67 12.38 -8.23 -11.12
C ASP A 67 13.11 -7.23 -10.24
N VAL A 68 13.11 -7.49 -8.92
CA VAL A 68 13.93 -6.81 -7.90
C VAL A 68 14.78 -7.85 -7.19
N ARG A 69 16.10 -7.66 -7.15
CA ARG A 69 17.01 -8.55 -6.44
C ARG A 69 17.07 -8.22 -4.95
N HIS A 70 17.53 -9.20 -4.16
CA HIS A 70 17.81 -8.93 -2.74
C HIS A 70 18.85 -7.81 -2.59
N GLY A 71 18.56 -6.85 -1.71
CA GLY A 71 19.41 -5.69 -1.46
C GLY A 71 19.32 -4.56 -2.50
N GLU A 72 18.51 -4.70 -3.57
CA GLU A 72 18.28 -3.61 -4.50
C GLU A 72 17.29 -2.58 -3.96
N VAL A 73 17.55 -1.31 -4.28
CA VAL A 73 16.62 -0.19 -4.07
C VAL A 73 16.08 0.25 -5.43
N VAL A 74 14.81 -0.05 -5.67
CA VAL A 74 14.15 0.20 -6.96
C VAL A 74 13.07 1.25 -6.80
N GLY A 75 13.11 2.29 -7.63
CA GLY A 75 12.06 3.30 -7.73
C GLY A 75 10.93 2.84 -8.67
N VAL A 76 9.69 3.09 -8.30
CA VAL A 76 8.55 3.01 -9.23
C VAL A 76 8.04 4.43 -9.45
N ILE A 77 8.24 4.93 -10.66
CA ILE A 77 7.88 6.29 -11.05
C ILE A 77 6.73 6.29 -12.05
N GLY A 78 6.03 7.39 -12.15
CA GLY A 78 4.93 7.57 -13.09
C GLY A 78 3.96 8.66 -12.65
N ARG A 79 3.12 9.10 -13.57
CA ARG A 79 2.11 10.14 -13.33
C ARG A 79 1.04 9.67 -12.34
N ASN A 80 0.25 10.61 -11.80
CA ASN A 80 -0.92 10.25 -11.01
C ASN A 80 -1.90 9.45 -11.88
N GLY A 81 -2.40 8.32 -11.33
CA GLY A 81 -3.23 7.38 -12.08
C GLY A 81 -2.47 6.33 -12.91
N ALA A 82 -1.14 6.36 -12.98
CA ALA A 82 -0.35 5.39 -13.74
C ALA A 82 -0.38 3.94 -13.21
N GLY A 83 -1.04 3.69 -12.05
CA GLY A 83 -1.16 2.33 -11.49
C GLY A 83 -0.25 2.04 -10.30
N LYS A 84 0.62 2.98 -9.87
CA LYS A 84 1.61 2.80 -8.80
C LYS A 84 1.04 2.24 -7.49
N SER A 85 0.00 2.88 -6.96
CA SER A 85 -0.65 2.42 -5.71
C SER A 85 -1.39 1.08 -5.89
N THR A 86 -1.85 0.77 -7.11
CA THR A 86 -2.42 -0.53 -7.43
C THR A 86 -1.35 -1.61 -7.41
N LEU A 87 -0.18 -1.34 -7.98
CA LEU A 87 0.96 -2.24 -7.95
C LEU A 87 1.35 -2.58 -6.50
N LEU A 88 1.51 -1.57 -5.64
CA LEU A 88 1.81 -1.80 -4.23
C LEU A 88 0.73 -2.63 -3.52
N LYS A 89 -0.56 -2.38 -3.79
CA LYS A 89 -1.67 -3.18 -3.23
C LYS A 89 -1.64 -4.64 -3.69
N VAL A 90 -1.18 -4.92 -4.91
CA VAL A 90 -1.00 -6.29 -5.39
C VAL A 90 0.19 -6.93 -4.68
N LEU A 91 1.33 -6.25 -4.58
CA LEU A 91 2.53 -6.76 -3.92
C LEU A 91 2.32 -6.98 -2.42
N THR A 92 1.53 -6.14 -1.74
CA THR A 92 1.15 -6.35 -0.33
C THR A 92 0.02 -7.36 -0.13
N ARG A 93 -0.51 -7.95 -1.19
CA ARG A 93 -1.65 -8.87 -1.17
C ARG A 93 -2.95 -8.28 -0.61
N ILE A 94 -3.07 -6.94 -0.58
CA ILE A 94 -4.33 -6.25 -0.26
C ILE A 94 -5.36 -6.50 -1.37
N THR A 95 -4.91 -6.66 -2.60
CA THR A 95 -5.76 -7.04 -3.73
C THR A 95 -5.05 -8.09 -4.60
N GLU A 96 -5.82 -9.05 -5.11
CA GLU A 96 -5.30 -10.05 -6.04
C GLU A 96 -5.16 -9.46 -7.45
N PRO A 97 -4.15 -9.87 -8.25
CA PRO A 97 -4.08 -9.53 -9.65
C PRO A 97 -5.26 -10.15 -10.41
N THR A 98 -5.62 -9.57 -11.57
CA THR A 98 -6.62 -10.13 -12.48
C THR A 98 -5.95 -11.09 -13.47
N GLU A 99 -4.71 -10.80 -13.84
CA GLU A 99 -3.87 -11.56 -14.76
C GLU A 99 -2.43 -11.56 -14.25
N GLY A 100 -1.64 -12.56 -14.62
CA GLY A 100 -0.27 -12.71 -14.19
C GLY A 100 -0.13 -13.06 -12.71
N TYR A 101 1.08 -12.92 -12.19
CA TYR A 101 1.37 -13.18 -10.77
C TYR A 101 2.51 -12.33 -10.24
N ALA A 102 2.59 -12.21 -8.92
CA ALA A 102 3.75 -11.67 -8.21
C ALA A 102 4.26 -12.69 -7.19
N GLU A 103 5.55 -12.96 -7.24
CA GLU A 103 6.28 -13.79 -6.28
C GLU A 103 7.14 -12.89 -5.39
N ILE A 104 7.09 -13.12 -4.08
CA ILE A 104 7.82 -12.34 -3.09
C ILE A 104 8.54 -13.29 -2.15
N ASN A 105 9.85 -13.18 -2.10
CA ASN A 105 10.74 -14.03 -1.35
C ASN A 105 11.31 -13.28 -0.14
N GLY A 106 10.59 -13.28 0.98
CA GLY A 106 10.95 -12.62 2.23
C GLY A 106 9.77 -11.97 2.94
N ARG A 107 10.03 -11.46 4.16
CA ARG A 107 9.05 -10.72 4.95
C ARG A 107 8.89 -9.31 4.37
N VAL A 108 7.66 -8.96 4.02
CA VAL A 108 7.30 -7.63 3.50
C VAL A 108 6.87 -6.72 4.63
N GLY A 109 7.42 -5.53 4.67
CA GLY A 109 6.90 -4.40 5.42
C GLY A 109 6.37 -3.34 4.45
N SER A 110 5.21 -2.78 4.76
CA SER A 110 4.60 -1.75 3.91
C SER A 110 4.35 -0.48 4.69
N LEU A 111 4.79 0.65 4.16
CA LEU A 111 4.46 1.97 4.70
C LEU A 111 3.13 2.52 4.14
N LEU A 112 2.39 1.75 3.34
CA LEU A 112 1.04 2.11 2.87
C LEU A 112 0.04 2.26 4.01
N GLU A 113 0.26 1.52 5.09
CA GLU A 113 -0.67 1.39 6.20
C GLU A 113 -0.25 2.21 7.44
N VAL A 114 0.53 3.28 7.23
CA VAL A 114 0.96 4.16 8.32
C VAL A 114 -0.25 4.72 9.08
N GLY A 115 -0.30 4.43 10.38
CA GLY A 115 -1.40 4.87 11.26
C GLY A 115 -2.68 4.03 11.15
N THR A 116 -2.73 3.00 10.31
CA THR A 116 -3.83 2.03 10.36
C THR A 116 -3.72 1.19 11.63
N GLY A 117 -4.88 0.84 12.19
CA GLY A 117 -4.93 0.01 13.40
C GLY A 117 -4.79 0.77 14.72
N PHE A 118 -4.64 2.10 14.71
CA PHE A 118 -4.69 2.88 15.95
C PHE A 118 -6.08 2.83 16.57
N HIS A 119 -6.14 2.48 17.84
CA HIS A 119 -7.38 2.51 18.60
C HIS A 119 -7.46 3.83 19.37
N PRO A 120 -8.51 4.62 19.19
CA PRO A 120 -8.60 5.98 19.74
C PRO A 120 -8.60 6.01 21.28
N GLU A 121 -9.13 4.99 21.94
CA GLU A 121 -9.20 4.91 23.40
C GLU A 121 -7.89 4.41 24.05
N LEU A 122 -6.98 3.81 23.27
CA LEU A 122 -5.68 3.38 23.76
C LEU A 122 -4.69 4.55 23.80
N THR A 123 -3.76 4.49 24.72
CA THR A 123 -2.64 5.43 24.85
C THR A 123 -1.67 5.33 23.67
N GLY A 124 -0.78 6.29 23.50
CA GLY A 124 0.31 6.22 22.52
C GLY A 124 1.15 4.97 22.71
N ARG A 125 1.48 4.64 23.98
CA ARG A 125 2.22 3.44 24.37
C ARG A 125 1.55 2.17 23.87
N GLU A 126 0.27 1.99 24.18
CA GLU A 126 -0.50 0.81 23.80
C GLU A 126 -0.67 0.73 22.28
N ASN A 127 -0.83 1.85 21.60
CA ASN A 127 -0.92 1.90 20.14
C ASN A 127 0.42 1.55 19.46
N ILE A 128 1.58 1.85 20.06
CA ILE A 128 2.88 1.36 19.54
C ILE A 128 2.89 -0.17 19.51
N TYR A 129 2.47 -0.84 20.59
CA TYR A 129 2.40 -2.30 20.64
C TYR A 129 1.35 -2.86 19.68
N LEU A 130 0.17 -2.25 19.63
CA LEU A 130 -0.91 -2.69 18.75
C LEU A 130 -0.49 -2.57 17.27
N SER A 131 -0.02 -1.39 16.85
CA SER A 131 0.41 -1.13 15.48
C SER A 131 1.63 -1.97 15.11
N GLY A 132 2.63 -2.09 16.00
CA GLY A 132 3.78 -2.95 15.78
C GLY A 132 3.38 -4.42 15.55
N ALA A 133 2.44 -4.93 16.35
CA ALA A 133 1.93 -6.30 16.19
C ALA A 133 1.17 -6.48 14.87
N ILE A 134 0.33 -5.52 14.47
CA ILE A 134 -0.39 -5.53 13.18
C ILE A 134 0.60 -5.55 12.02
N LEU A 135 1.69 -4.79 12.12
CA LEU A 135 2.75 -4.74 11.11
C LEU A 135 3.73 -5.93 11.18
N GLY A 136 3.45 -6.91 12.06
CA GLY A 136 4.19 -8.16 12.14
C GLY A 136 5.45 -8.12 13.02
N MET A 137 5.62 -7.11 13.89
CA MET A 137 6.68 -7.09 14.89
C MET A 137 6.37 -8.06 16.04
N LYS A 138 7.37 -8.78 16.53
CA LYS A 138 7.25 -9.54 17.78
C LYS A 138 7.34 -8.59 18.98
N LYS A 139 6.67 -8.93 20.09
CA LYS A 139 6.71 -8.12 21.31
C LYS A 139 8.13 -7.76 21.75
N ALA A 140 9.05 -8.72 21.75
CA ALA A 140 10.45 -8.48 22.08
C ALA A 140 11.19 -7.52 21.14
N GLU A 141 10.75 -7.45 19.87
CA GLU A 141 11.25 -6.48 18.89
C GLU A 141 10.75 -5.08 19.19
N ILE A 142 9.46 -4.96 19.54
CA ILE A 142 8.86 -3.69 19.95
C ILE A 142 9.52 -3.19 21.24
N ASP A 143 9.66 -4.04 22.27
CA ASP A 143 10.29 -3.70 23.53
C ASP A 143 11.71 -3.12 23.32
N ARG A 144 12.49 -3.74 22.44
CA ARG A 144 13.87 -3.30 22.15
C ARG A 144 13.94 -1.95 21.44
N LYS A 145 12.97 -1.65 20.58
CA LYS A 145 12.94 -0.44 19.74
C LYS A 145 12.03 0.65 20.30
N PHE A 146 11.41 0.40 21.44
CA PHE A 146 10.36 1.26 22.01
C PHE A 146 10.81 2.70 22.18
N ASP A 147 11.93 2.91 22.84
CA ASP A 147 12.45 4.25 23.13
C ASP A 147 12.84 4.99 21.85
N GLU A 148 13.43 4.28 20.86
CA GLU A 148 13.76 4.84 19.55
C GLU A 148 12.50 5.29 18.79
N ILE A 149 11.42 4.48 18.87
CA ILE A 149 10.12 4.82 18.25
C ILE A 149 9.54 6.08 18.89
N VAL A 150 9.56 6.16 20.20
CA VAL A 150 9.01 7.30 20.95
C VAL A 150 9.78 8.58 20.65
N ASP A 151 11.12 8.53 20.70
CA ASP A 151 12.02 9.66 20.40
C ASP A 151 11.86 10.12 18.93
N PHE A 152 11.77 9.16 18.00
CA PHE A 152 11.55 9.49 16.60
C PHE A 152 10.22 10.21 16.37
N ALA A 153 9.15 9.77 17.04
CA ALA A 153 7.81 10.37 16.93
C ALA A 153 7.73 11.75 17.63
N GLY A 154 8.56 11.99 18.65
CA GLY A 154 8.53 13.21 19.47
C GLY A 154 7.25 13.36 20.27
N VAL A 155 6.75 12.25 20.87
CA VAL A 155 5.48 12.21 21.62
C VAL A 155 5.65 11.82 23.08
N GLU A 156 6.86 11.92 23.64
CA GLU A 156 7.21 11.46 24.99
C GLU A 156 6.24 11.98 26.06
N LYS A 157 5.93 13.27 25.99
CA LYS A 157 5.05 13.96 26.96
C LYS A 157 3.60 13.46 26.92
N PHE A 158 3.20 12.84 25.82
CA PHE A 158 1.81 12.40 25.58
C PHE A 158 1.68 10.88 25.53
N LEU A 159 2.77 10.16 25.78
CA LEU A 159 2.87 8.72 25.58
C LEU A 159 1.76 7.93 26.31
N ASP A 160 1.41 8.35 27.51
CA ASP A 160 0.38 7.72 28.34
C ASP A 160 -1.00 8.42 28.23
N THR A 161 -1.17 9.28 27.20
CA THR A 161 -2.45 9.93 26.86
C THR A 161 -3.14 9.13 25.75
N PRO A 162 -4.49 8.93 25.80
CA PRO A 162 -5.24 8.31 24.73
C PRO A 162 -5.10 9.05 23.38
N VAL A 163 -4.92 8.29 22.30
CA VAL A 163 -4.62 8.83 20.96
C VAL A 163 -5.75 9.69 20.41
N LYS A 164 -6.99 9.54 20.88
CA LYS A 164 -8.10 10.44 20.55
C LYS A 164 -7.82 11.92 20.89
N HIS A 165 -6.91 12.18 21.83
CA HIS A 165 -6.49 13.53 22.22
C HIS A 165 -5.24 14.03 21.48
N TYR A 166 -4.66 13.20 20.60
CA TYR A 166 -3.52 13.61 19.77
C TYR A 166 -4.00 14.50 18.64
N SER A 167 -3.14 15.44 18.22
CA SER A 167 -3.33 16.10 16.93
C SER A 167 -3.15 15.09 15.79
N SER A 168 -3.72 15.39 14.63
CA SER A 168 -3.51 14.57 13.42
C SER A 168 -2.01 14.39 13.09
N GLY A 169 -1.22 15.45 13.28
CA GLY A 169 0.23 15.39 13.11
C GLY A 169 0.92 14.42 14.08
N MET A 170 0.51 14.40 15.36
CA MET A 170 1.05 13.46 16.34
C MET A 170 0.70 12.00 16.00
N GLN A 171 -0.55 11.75 15.58
CA GLN A 171 -0.98 10.40 15.17
C GLN A 171 -0.16 9.89 13.99
N VAL A 172 0.02 10.74 13.00
CA VAL A 172 0.79 10.39 11.81
C VAL A 172 2.28 10.18 12.13
N ARG A 173 2.89 11.04 12.95
CA ARG A 173 4.28 10.88 13.40
C ARG A 173 4.47 9.57 14.14
N LEU A 174 3.56 9.23 15.07
CA LEU A 174 3.63 7.98 15.82
C LEU A 174 3.47 6.76 14.91
N GLY A 175 2.48 6.76 14.01
CA GLY A 175 2.28 5.67 13.05
C GLY A 175 3.49 5.46 12.15
N PHE A 176 4.07 6.56 11.63
CA PHE A 176 5.28 6.48 10.82
C PHE A 176 6.48 5.99 11.63
N ALA A 177 6.64 6.46 12.88
CA ALA A 177 7.72 6.01 13.76
C ALA A 177 7.70 4.50 13.96
N VAL A 178 6.53 3.90 14.22
CA VAL A 178 6.39 2.44 14.33
C VAL A 178 6.79 1.77 13.02
N ALA A 179 6.23 2.23 11.91
CA ALA A 179 6.48 1.64 10.59
C ALA A 179 7.94 1.78 10.12
N ALA A 180 8.61 2.92 10.40
CA ALA A 180 10.01 3.16 10.06
C ALA A 180 11.00 2.32 10.89
N HIS A 181 10.55 1.75 12.00
CA HIS A 181 11.34 0.86 12.85
C HIS A 181 11.05 -0.62 12.61
N LEU A 182 10.22 -0.94 11.59
CA LEU A 182 10.12 -2.31 11.08
C LEU A 182 11.46 -2.77 10.55
N ASP A 183 11.70 -4.07 10.63
CA ASP A 183 12.93 -4.72 10.15
C ASP A 183 12.59 -5.83 9.14
N PRO A 184 11.88 -5.52 8.04
CA PRO A 184 11.54 -6.50 7.03
C PRO A 184 12.72 -6.71 6.07
N GLU A 185 12.72 -7.84 5.37
CA GLU A 185 13.67 -8.12 4.29
C GLU A 185 13.35 -7.29 3.04
N ILE A 186 12.08 -6.99 2.83
CA ILE A 186 11.56 -6.21 1.70
C ILE A 186 10.68 -5.09 2.24
N LEU A 187 11.01 -3.85 1.92
CA LEU A 187 10.27 -2.67 2.34
C LEU A 187 9.59 -2.02 1.13
N LEU A 188 8.26 -1.90 1.20
CA LEU A 188 7.45 -1.22 0.21
C LEU A 188 7.08 0.16 0.75
N ILE A 189 7.50 1.20 0.04
CA ILE A 189 7.33 2.59 0.45
C ILE A 189 6.47 3.30 -0.59
N ASP A 190 5.35 3.90 -0.16
CA ASP A 190 4.54 4.79 -0.99
C ASP A 190 4.94 6.25 -0.75
N GLU A 191 4.44 7.13 -1.57
CA GLU A 191 4.56 8.58 -1.55
C GLU A 191 4.28 9.25 -0.19
N VAL A 192 3.79 8.50 0.80
CA VAL A 192 3.44 8.94 2.16
C VAL A 192 4.61 9.56 2.96
N LEU A 193 5.85 9.57 2.42
CA LEU A 193 6.99 10.29 3.05
C LEU A 193 6.80 11.82 3.15
N ALA A 194 5.80 12.39 2.49
CA ALA A 194 5.44 13.81 2.57
C ALA A 194 4.57 14.17 3.81
N VAL A 195 4.61 13.32 4.85
CA VAL A 195 3.79 13.47 6.05
C VAL A 195 4.52 14.25 7.15
N GLY A 196 3.77 15.07 7.88
CA GLY A 196 4.32 15.89 8.96
C GLY A 196 4.91 17.21 8.45
N ASP A 197 5.70 17.85 9.33
CA ASP A 197 6.44 19.06 8.97
C ASP A 197 7.76 18.75 8.25
N ALA A 198 8.42 19.79 7.73
CA ALA A 198 9.66 19.64 6.96
C ALA A 198 10.80 18.97 7.75
N GLU A 199 10.84 19.18 9.08
CA GLU A 199 11.84 18.57 9.94
C GLU A 199 11.60 17.05 10.07
N PHE A 200 10.35 16.65 10.30
CA PHE A 200 9.97 15.25 10.39
C PHE A 200 10.17 14.52 9.05
N GLN A 201 9.79 15.17 7.93
CA GLN A 201 10.06 14.63 6.60
C GLN A 201 11.56 14.36 6.37
N LYS A 202 12.43 15.26 6.83
CA LYS A 202 13.88 15.07 6.75
C LYS A 202 14.35 13.88 7.60
N LYS A 203 13.80 13.72 8.81
CA LYS A 203 14.06 12.52 9.66
C LYS A 203 13.62 11.23 8.96
N CYS A 204 12.42 11.24 8.34
CA CYS A 204 11.90 10.10 7.59
C CYS A 204 12.81 9.69 6.42
N LEU A 205 13.22 10.66 5.60
CA LEU A 205 14.14 10.43 4.47
C LEU A 205 15.51 9.92 4.95
N GLY A 206 16.03 10.46 6.05
CA GLY A 206 17.26 9.98 6.68
C GLY A 206 17.16 8.52 7.06
N LYS A 207 16.10 8.14 7.80
CA LYS A 207 15.86 6.76 8.21
C LYS A 207 15.73 5.80 7.02
N MET A 208 15.04 6.22 5.95
CA MET A 208 14.92 5.42 4.72
C MET A 208 16.26 5.24 4.01
N SER A 209 17.10 6.28 3.98
CA SER A 209 18.48 6.18 3.45
C SER A 209 19.31 5.16 4.24
N ASP A 210 19.19 5.14 5.56
CA ASP A 210 19.91 4.18 6.42
C ASP A 210 19.42 2.75 6.17
N VAL A 211 18.11 2.56 5.99
CA VAL A 211 17.51 1.26 5.64
C VAL A 211 18.03 0.77 4.28
N ALA A 212 18.07 1.66 3.29
CA ALA A 212 18.59 1.35 1.95
C ALA A 212 20.08 0.97 1.98
N LYS A 213 20.91 1.72 2.73
CA LYS A 213 22.34 1.42 2.92
C LYS A 213 22.60 0.15 3.71
N GLY A 214 21.65 -0.27 4.53
CA GLY A 214 21.69 -1.52 5.31
C GLY A 214 21.56 -2.79 4.47
N GLY A 215 21.52 -2.71 3.13
CA GLY A 215 21.45 -3.86 2.22
C GLY A 215 20.07 -4.51 2.15
N ARG A 216 19.03 -3.81 2.53
CA ARG A 216 17.64 -4.29 2.43
C ARG A 216 17.07 -4.01 1.04
N THR A 217 16.15 -4.86 0.62
CA THR A 217 15.40 -4.64 -0.60
C THR A 217 14.34 -3.57 -0.38
N VAL A 218 14.33 -2.54 -1.20
CA VAL A 218 13.35 -1.43 -1.10
C VAL A 218 12.69 -1.21 -2.44
N LEU A 219 11.37 -1.20 -2.46
CA LEU A 219 10.58 -0.70 -3.59
C LEU A 219 9.96 0.64 -3.19
N PHE A 220 10.48 1.70 -3.79
CA PHE A 220 10.11 3.09 -3.48
C PHE A 220 9.23 3.68 -4.55
N VAL A 221 7.97 3.95 -4.23
CA VAL A 221 7.03 4.60 -5.13
C VAL A 221 7.01 6.09 -4.86
N SER A 222 7.34 6.90 -5.86
CA SER A 222 7.33 8.35 -5.71
C SER A 222 7.12 9.06 -7.04
N HIS A 223 6.55 10.26 -6.97
CA HIS A 223 6.57 11.23 -8.06
C HIS A 223 7.73 12.25 -7.92
N ASN A 224 8.45 12.23 -6.80
CA ASN A 224 9.60 13.12 -6.54
C ASN A 224 10.87 12.48 -7.12
N MET A 225 11.25 12.94 -8.32
CA MET A 225 12.43 12.45 -9.04
C MET A 225 13.72 12.62 -8.25
N ALA A 226 13.89 13.75 -7.53
CA ALA A 226 15.08 13.97 -6.73
C ALA A 226 15.25 12.95 -5.59
N ALA A 227 14.14 12.52 -4.97
CA ALA A 227 14.18 11.46 -3.97
C ALA A 227 14.53 10.10 -4.61
N VAL A 228 13.99 9.81 -5.79
CA VAL A 228 14.28 8.57 -6.53
C VAL A 228 15.75 8.52 -6.96
N GLU A 229 16.28 9.60 -7.54
CA GLU A 229 17.68 9.70 -7.97
C GLU A 229 18.67 9.53 -6.81
N ASN A 230 18.32 10.06 -5.63
CA ASN A 230 19.20 9.97 -4.45
C ASN A 230 19.15 8.61 -3.75
N LEU A 231 18.05 7.86 -3.84
CA LEU A 231 17.84 6.65 -3.05
C LEU A 231 17.90 5.37 -3.91
N CYS A 232 17.50 5.43 -5.19
CA CYS A 232 17.29 4.26 -5.99
C CYS A 232 18.46 3.99 -6.95
N GLN A 233 18.80 2.71 -7.13
CA GLN A 233 19.83 2.25 -8.07
C GLN A 233 19.26 2.11 -9.49
N LYS A 234 17.96 1.79 -9.60
CA LYS A 234 17.21 1.73 -10.86
C LYS A 234 15.77 2.16 -10.62
N ALA A 235 15.07 2.46 -11.71
CA ALA A 235 13.65 2.77 -11.65
C ALA A 235 12.87 2.00 -12.72
N VAL A 236 11.62 1.67 -12.38
CA VAL A 236 10.59 1.16 -13.27
C VAL A 236 9.63 2.30 -13.54
N MET A 237 9.45 2.66 -14.79
CA MET A 237 8.50 3.69 -15.17
C MET A 237 7.15 3.03 -15.48
N LEU A 238 6.10 3.52 -14.83
CA LEU A 238 4.73 3.14 -15.14
C LEU A 238 4.03 4.29 -15.89
N ASP A 239 3.43 3.95 -17.01
CA ASP A 239 2.57 4.85 -17.76
C ASP A 239 1.29 4.13 -18.18
N GLU A 240 0.13 4.69 -17.82
CA GLU A 240 -1.20 4.13 -18.10
C GLU A 240 -1.32 2.62 -17.78
N GLY A 241 -0.68 2.19 -16.71
CA GLY A 241 -0.71 0.80 -16.22
C GLY A 241 0.31 -0.14 -16.88
N ASN A 242 1.16 0.34 -17.77
CA ASN A 242 2.21 -0.44 -18.43
C ASN A 242 3.60 -0.03 -17.93
N VAL A 243 4.59 -0.93 -18.06
CA VAL A 243 6.01 -0.62 -17.88
C VAL A 243 6.59 -0.10 -19.17
N THR A 244 7.29 1.05 -19.11
CA THR A 244 7.94 1.71 -20.24
C THR A 244 9.42 1.96 -19.97
#